data_1b1e867ee6e264001408d7ce3151e852
#
_entry.id   1b1e867ee6e264001408d7ce3151e852
#
_cell.length_a   1.000
_cell.length_b   1.000
_cell.length_c   1.000
_cell.angle_alpha   90.00
_cell.angle_beta   90.00
_cell.angle_gamma   90.00
#
_symmetry.space_group_name_H-M   'P 1'
#
loop_
_entity.id
_entity.type
_entity.pdbx_description
1 polymer ?
#
loop_
_entity_poly.entity_id
_entity_poly.type
_entity_poly.pdbx_seq_one_letter_code
_entity_poly.pdbx_strand_id
1 'polypeptide(L)'
;MRAWIWVGVAAMAVALGAQAAPPTTVPAANASQGAKQQRPPAAAAPPRAAAPAPAKPAAAASSVPSGALLPLAEPEPAIRGYAVPIGGALKADNEEVWQRIVQLAGGKGARFVVFGTASEDPEASAKQVVDLLQRRGAVAEALPVAPKFLWVDLNKVVRDPALIAKVKAAKGIFFTGGTQERIVDVLLPGGQSTPMLEAIWDVYRKGGVVAGTSAGAAIMSTIMFRDAPSSINILKGRIADGKQVDRGLGFVGPELFVDQHFLKRGRIGRMVPLMMAKGYKLGLGVDENTAAIIRGDEIEVIGDRGALIVDLTEAKSDPTLGAFNVEGARISYLEHGDRYHMRARSTTPSAPKLRGELHDAESPNFRAYYTEDYLSLDMLGDSTISNMMMRLIDSYRREFKGLAFDALPRTNDPLAELGFLFRVYKGSDSLGWSTEEFGGEQFTVTNLYLDISPVRLPMPLYGGWTGQPKSAAGGASTPLTSVP
;
A
#
# COMPACT_ATOMS: atom_id res chain seq x y z
N MET A 1 14.56 -24.41 -42.60
CA MET A 1 13.73 -23.61 -43.51
C MET A 1 12.29 -23.68 -43.02
N ARG A 2 11.86 -22.74 -42.24
CA ARG A 2 10.43 -22.49 -41.90
C ARG A 2 10.17 -21.01 -42.06
N ALA A 3 9.22 -20.68 -42.93
CA ALA A 3 8.88 -19.34 -43.35
C ALA A 3 7.99 -18.66 -42.28
N TRP A 4 8.30 -17.42 -41.99
CA TRP A 4 7.50 -16.53 -41.17
C TRP A 4 6.42 -15.85 -42.00
N ILE A 5 5.19 -16.00 -41.63
CA ILE A 5 4.03 -15.26 -42.19
C ILE A 5 3.73 -14.10 -41.29
N TRP A 6 3.93 -12.88 -41.80
CA TRP A 6 3.48 -11.64 -41.18
C TRP A 6 2.00 -11.45 -41.51
N VAL A 7 1.14 -11.33 -40.47
CA VAL A 7 -0.22 -10.83 -40.64
C VAL A 7 -0.25 -9.41 -40.09
N GLY A 8 -0.40 -8.44 -41.00
CA GLY A 8 -0.58 -7.05 -40.68
C GLY A 8 -1.99 -6.79 -40.18
N VAL A 9 -2.16 -6.15 -39.02
CA VAL A 9 -3.41 -5.61 -38.54
C VAL A 9 -3.43 -4.11 -38.84
N ALA A 10 -4.35 -3.70 -39.72
CA ALA A 10 -4.59 -2.31 -40.07
C ALA A 10 -5.34 -1.62 -38.90
N ALA A 11 -4.76 -0.55 -38.37
CA ALA A 11 -5.43 0.32 -37.41
C ALA A 11 -6.31 1.33 -38.15
N MET A 12 -7.62 1.26 -37.96
CA MET A 12 -8.56 2.32 -38.36
C MET A 12 -8.55 3.43 -37.30
N ALA A 13 -8.04 4.59 -37.66
CA ALA A 13 -8.17 5.82 -36.87
C ALA A 13 -9.54 6.45 -37.15
N VAL A 14 -10.39 6.54 -36.14
CA VAL A 14 -11.61 7.35 -36.16
C VAL A 14 -11.27 8.73 -35.59
N ALA A 15 -11.24 9.71 -36.44
CA ALA A 15 -11.11 11.12 -36.07
C ALA A 15 -12.46 11.65 -35.57
N LEU A 16 -12.57 11.98 -34.27
CA LEU A 16 -13.67 12.78 -33.73
C LEU A 16 -13.22 14.23 -33.64
N GLY A 17 -13.86 15.07 -34.46
CA GLY A 17 -13.62 16.49 -34.46
C GLY A 17 -14.12 17.15 -33.17
N ALA A 18 -13.23 17.88 -32.51
CA ALA A 18 -13.57 18.77 -31.42
C ALA A 18 -13.89 20.14 -32.00
N GLN A 19 -15.13 20.59 -31.89
CA GLN A 19 -15.54 21.97 -32.18
C GLN A 19 -15.14 22.87 -30.99
N ALA A 20 -14.35 23.88 -31.27
CA ALA A 20 -13.96 24.92 -30.31
C ALA A 20 -15.12 25.92 -30.11
N ALA A 21 -15.46 26.18 -28.84
CA ALA A 21 -16.35 27.24 -28.43
C ALA A 21 -15.59 28.60 -28.39
N PRO A 22 -16.24 29.74 -28.70
CA PRO A 22 -15.60 31.05 -28.76
C PRO A 22 -15.33 31.64 -27.35
N PRO A 23 -14.35 32.54 -27.21
CA PRO A 23 -14.00 33.12 -25.92
C PRO A 23 -15.01 34.19 -25.49
N THR A 24 -15.50 34.06 -24.25
CA THR A 24 -16.30 35.11 -23.60
C THR A 24 -15.38 36.19 -23.03
N THR A 25 -15.57 37.42 -23.48
CA THR A 25 -14.94 38.65 -22.98
C THR A 25 -15.50 39.00 -21.60
N VAL A 26 -14.62 39.26 -20.63
CA VAL A 26 -14.94 39.84 -19.31
C VAL A 26 -14.63 41.32 -19.38
N PRO A 27 -15.54 42.22 -18.97
CA PRO A 27 -15.28 43.68 -18.99
C PRO A 27 -14.44 44.10 -17.77
N ALA A 28 -13.51 44.99 -18.01
CA ALA A 28 -12.70 45.66 -17.01
C ALA A 28 -13.55 46.57 -16.12
N ALA A 29 -13.45 46.48 -14.81
CA ALA A 29 -14.03 47.39 -13.84
C ALA A 29 -12.91 48.22 -13.17
N ASN A 30 -13.17 49.51 -13.12
CA ASN A 30 -12.37 50.64 -12.72
C ASN A 30 -11.76 50.59 -11.32
N ALA A 31 -10.59 51.25 -11.26
CA ALA A 31 -9.94 51.66 -10.01
C ALA A 31 -10.73 52.83 -9.36
N SER A 32 -10.89 52.79 -8.04
CA SER A 32 -11.07 53.98 -7.22
C SER A 32 -10.53 53.79 -5.80
N GLN A 33 -9.53 54.59 -5.53
CA GLN A 33 -9.26 55.42 -4.35
C GLN A 33 -9.19 54.77 -2.95
N GLY A 34 -8.05 55.02 -2.39
CA GLY A 34 -7.51 54.77 -1.09
C GLY A 34 -8.32 55.27 0.12
N ALA A 35 -8.22 54.54 1.20
CA ALA A 35 -8.41 55.05 2.54
C ALA A 35 -7.28 54.51 3.43
N LYS A 36 -6.44 55.41 3.92
CA LYS A 36 -5.45 55.17 4.96
C LYS A 36 -6.16 54.87 6.26
N GLN A 37 -6.03 53.67 6.78
CA GLN A 37 -6.35 53.39 8.19
C GLN A 37 -5.08 53.32 9.01
N GLN A 38 -5.04 54.18 10.05
CA GLN A 38 -4.01 54.34 11.03
C GLN A 38 -3.95 53.12 11.97
N ARG A 39 -2.74 52.72 12.27
CA ARG A 39 -2.39 51.63 13.22
C ARG A 39 -2.48 52.15 14.64
N PRO A 40 -3.18 51.47 15.58
CA PRO A 40 -3.13 51.85 17.00
C PRO A 40 -1.80 51.46 17.66
N PRO A 41 -1.36 52.13 18.73
CA PRO A 41 -0.05 51.92 19.33
C PRO A 41 0.04 50.61 20.13
N ALA A 42 1.24 50.03 20.17
CA ALA A 42 1.56 48.81 20.87
C ALA A 42 1.44 48.95 22.38
N ALA A 43 0.67 48.03 23.00
CA ALA A 43 0.62 47.91 24.45
C ALA A 43 1.88 47.20 24.98
N ALA A 44 2.41 47.75 26.08
CA ALA A 44 3.62 47.31 26.76
C ALA A 44 3.45 45.89 27.35
N ALA A 45 4.50 45.07 27.27
CA ALA A 45 4.56 43.72 27.83
C ALA A 45 4.67 43.77 29.38
N PRO A 46 4.03 42.86 30.11
CA PRO A 46 4.25 42.74 31.55
C PRO A 46 5.59 42.04 31.90
N PRO A 47 6.15 42.26 33.09
CA PRO A 47 7.48 41.77 33.45
C PRO A 47 7.52 40.26 33.65
N ARG A 48 8.62 39.68 33.21
CA ARG A 48 8.95 38.26 33.26
C ARG A 48 9.15 37.80 34.71
N ALA A 49 8.30 36.85 35.18
CA ALA A 49 8.49 36.18 36.47
C ALA A 49 9.70 35.22 36.39
N ALA A 50 10.49 35.20 37.46
CA ALA A 50 11.65 34.35 37.61
C ALA A 50 11.29 32.89 37.75
N ALA A 51 12.07 32.00 37.11
CA ALA A 51 11.92 30.55 37.17
C ALA A 51 12.31 30.01 38.56
N PRO A 52 11.57 29.03 39.12
CA PRO A 52 11.98 28.34 40.33
C PRO A 52 13.07 27.29 40.05
N ALA A 53 13.96 27.15 41.03
CA ALA A 53 15.09 26.22 41.05
C ALA A 53 14.63 24.74 41.06
N PRO A 54 15.46 23.78 40.56
CA PRO A 54 15.09 22.37 40.48
C PRO A 54 15.05 21.71 41.88
N ALA A 55 13.94 21.05 42.18
CA ALA A 55 13.77 20.22 43.37
C ALA A 55 14.48 18.87 43.24
N LYS A 56 15.18 18.46 44.32
CA LYS A 56 15.81 17.12 44.46
C LYS A 56 14.75 16.00 44.39
N PRO A 57 15.11 14.86 43.78
CA PRO A 57 14.20 13.72 43.80
C PRO A 57 14.20 13.04 45.18
N ALA A 58 13.02 12.97 45.78
CA ALA A 58 12.77 12.16 46.97
C ALA A 58 12.48 10.71 46.53
N ALA A 59 13.25 9.77 47.04
CA ALA A 59 13.00 8.36 46.91
C ALA A 59 11.76 7.96 47.75
N ALA A 60 10.68 7.62 47.09
CA ALA A 60 9.55 6.94 47.74
C ALA A 60 9.51 5.49 47.23
N ALA A 61 9.94 4.56 48.09
CA ALA A 61 9.66 3.15 47.94
C ALA A 61 8.17 2.93 48.24
N SER A 62 7.35 2.68 47.22
CA SER A 62 5.99 2.19 47.40
C SER A 62 5.99 0.67 47.27
N SER A 63 5.74 0.00 48.39
CA SER A 63 5.39 -1.40 48.51
C SER A 63 4.15 -1.70 47.65
N VAL A 64 4.27 -2.56 46.66
CA VAL A 64 3.15 -3.12 45.87
C VAL A 64 2.42 -4.10 46.78
N PRO A 65 1.11 -3.93 47.03
CA PRO A 65 0.35 -4.94 47.75
C PRO A 65 0.25 -6.19 46.84
N SER A 66 0.59 -7.36 47.41
CA SER A 66 0.33 -8.68 46.83
C SER A 66 -1.19 -8.83 46.68
N GLY A 67 -1.72 -8.40 45.54
CA GLY A 67 -3.14 -8.51 45.20
C GLY A 67 -3.34 -9.67 44.22
N ALA A 68 -4.41 -10.42 44.47
CA ALA A 68 -4.85 -11.61 43.76
C ALA A 68 -4.57 -11.55 42.25
N LEU A 69 -4.01 -12.65 41.72
CA LEU A 69 -3.91 -12.90 40.29
C LEU A 69 -5.30 -12.68 39.67
N LEU A 70 -5.38 -11.66 38.79
CA LEU A 70 -6.55 -11.52 37.93
C LEU A 70 -6.72 -12.83 37.15
N PRO A 71 -7.93 -13.38 37.02
CA PRO A 71 -8.14 -14.56 36.21
C PRO A 71 -7.55 -14.30 34.82
N LEU A 72 -6.75 -15.26 34.33
CA LEU A 72 -6.26 -15.26 32.96
C LEU A 72 -7.48 -15.02 32.08
N ALA A 73 -7.46 -13.94 31.27
CA ALA A 73 -8.49 -13.70 30.28
C ALA A 73 -8.64 -14.98 29.45
N GLU A 74 -9.87 -15.45 29.27
CA GLU A 74 -10.12 -16.59 28.38
C GLU A 74 -9.46 -16.29 27.04
N PRO A 75 -8.77 -17.28 26.43
CA PRO A 75 -8.13 -17.07 25.13
C PRO A 75 -9.21 -16.63 24.15
N GLU A 76 -9.02 -15.47 23.50
CA GLU A 76 -9.91 -15.02 22.45
C GLU A 76 -10.15 -16.16 21.45
N PRO A 77 -11.41 -16.41 21.04
CA PRO A 77 -11.72 -17.51 20.14
C PRO A 77 -10.90 -17.34 18.87
N ALA A 78 -10.15 -18.38 18.49
CA ALA A 78 -9.33 -18.35 17.29
C ALA A 78 -10.15 -17.89 16.08
N ILE A 79 -9.69 -16.82 15.39
CA ILE A 79 -10.36 -16.29 14.20
C ILE A 79 -10.39 -17.40 13.15
N ARG A 80 -11.60 -17.79 12.71
CA ARG A 80 -11.80 -18.90 11.77
C ARG A 80 -12.17 -18.43 10.37
N GLY A 81 -12.50 -17.15 10.20
CA GLY A 81 -12.93 -16.54 8.94
C GLY A 81 -11.80 -16.27 7.96
N TYR A 82 -12.19 -15.79 6.80
CA TYR A 82 -11.28 -15.37 5.74
C TYR A 82 -11.33 -13.85 5.59
N ALA A 83 -10.19 -13.19 5.69
CA ALA A 83 -10.03 -11.81 5.25
C ALA A 83 -9.49 -11.83 3.81
N VAL A 84 -10.17 -11.10 2.91
CA VAL A 84 -9.82 -11.09 1.49
C VAL A 84 -9.60 -9.64 1.02
N PRO A 85 -8.44 -9.03 1.33
CA PRO A 85 -8.06 -7.75 0.74
C PRO A 85 -7.81 -7.90 -0.76
N ILE A 86 -8.47 -7.06 -1.56
CA ILE A 86 -8.33 -6.99 -3.01
C ILE A 86 -7.72 -5.64 -3.34
N GLY A 87 -6.63 -5.62 -4.10
CA GLY A 87 -5.79 -4.44 -4.30
C GLY A 87 -6.46 -3.27 -5.03
N GLY A 88 -7.66 -3.46 -5.55
CA GLY A 88 -8.43 -2.46 -6.28
C GLY A 88 -8.59 -2.82 -7.75
N ALA A 89 -9.38 -2.03 -8.48
CA ALA A 89 -9.64 -2.21 -9.91
C ALA A 89 -10.00 -3.68 -10.29
N LEU A 90 -10.72 -4.38 -9.39
CA LEU A 90 -11.15 -5.76 -9.64
C LEU A 90 -12.10 -5.79 -10.83
N LYS A 91 -11.67 -6.46 -11.88
CA LYS A 91 -12.43 -6.57 -13.13
C LYS A 91 -13.64 -7.51 -12.95
N ALA A 92 -14.71 -7.22 -13.68
CA ALA A 92 -15.94 -8.02 -13.64
C ALA A 92 -15.75 -9.45 -14.19
N ASP A 93 -14.79 -9.64 -15.08
CA ASP A 93 -14.40 -10.88 -15.74
C ASP A 93 -13.26 -11.64 -15.04
N ASN A 94 -12.75 -11.15 -13.91
CA ASN A 94 -11.83 -11.91 -13.09
C ASN A 94 -12.59 -13.02 -12.34
N GLU A 95 -12.89 -14.09 -13.09
CA GLU A 95 -13.72 -15.20 -12.61
C GLU A 95 -13.10 -15.87 -11.39
N GLU A 96 -11.79 -16.00 -11.36
CA GLU A 96 -11.07 -16.66 -10.29
C GLU A 96 -11.34 -16.00 -8.93
N VAL A 97 -11.08 -14.68 -8.84
CA VAL A 97 -11.25 -13.94 -7.58
C VAL A 97 -12.72 -13.95 -7.14
N TRP A 98 -13.67 -13.69 -8.06
CA TRP A 98 -15.09 -13.67 -7.72
C TRP A 98 -15.63 -15.03 -7.30
N GLN A 99 -15.27 -16.10 -8.03
CA GLN A 99 -15.70 -17.46 -7.69
C GLN A 99 -15.09 -17.91 -6.37
N ARG A 100 -13.81 -17.58 -6.14
CA ARG A 100 -13.12 -17.94 -4.89
C ARG A 100 -13.79 -17.29 -3.68
N ILE A 101 -14.16 -16.01 -3.74
CA ILE A 101 -14.90 -15.32 -2.68
C ILE A 101 -16.23 -16.05 -2.37
N VAL A 102 -16.98 -16.40 -3.40
CA VAL A 102 -18.25 -17.13 -3.23
C VAL A 102 -18.03 -18.53 -2.64
N GLN A 103 -17.01 -19.26 -3.11
CA GLN A 103 -16.65 -20.59 -2.58
C GLN A 103 -16.27 -20.53 -1.10
N LEU A 104 -15.47 -19.56 -0.68
CA LEU A 104 -15.05 -19.37 0.71
C LEU A 104 -16.25 -19.10 1.64
N ALA A 105 -17.31 -18.45 1.13
CA ALA A 105 -18.53 -18.19 1.87
C ALA A 105 -19.51 -19.38 1.90
N GLY A 106 -19.16 -20.52 1.26
CA GLY A 106 -19.98 -21.73 1.22
C GLY A 106 -20.57 -22.07 -0.17
N GLY A 107 -20.17 -21.34 -1.22
CA GLY A 107 -20.56 -21.65 -2.60
C GLY A 107 -21.94 -21.13 -3.00
N LYS A 108 -22.61 -21.88 -3.89
CA LYS A 108 -23.93 -21.51 -4.41
C LYS A 108 -24.95 -21.34 -3.28
N GLY A 109 -25.70 -20.23 -3.30
CA GLY A 109 -26.68 -19.89 -2.27
C GLY A 109 -26.07 -19.19 -1.03
N ALA A 110 -24.75 -19.01 -0.95
CA ALA A 110 -24.12 -18.25 0.13
C ALA A 110 -24.67 -16.82 0.17
N ARG A 111 -25.06 -16.38 1.38
CA ARG A 111 -25.61 -15.04 1.58
C ARG A 111 -24.49 -14.01 1.76
N PHE A 112 -24.57 -12.94 0.99
CA PHE A 112 -23.64 -11.80 1.07
C PHE A 112 -24.37 -10.52 1.41
N VAL A 113 -23.71 -9.70 2.22
CA VAL A 113 -24.06 -8.31 2.44
C VAL A 113 -22.98 -7.42 1.85
N VAL A 114 -23.37 -6.44 1.04
CA VAL A 114 -22.48 -5.51 0.36
C VAL A 114 -22.62 -4.11 0.94
N PHE A 115 -21.49 -3.52 1.31
CA PHE A 115 -21.40 -2.17 1.82
C PHE A 115 -20.79 -1.24 0.76
N GLY A 116 -21.60 -0.30 0.24
CA GLY A 116 -21.17 0.76 -0.66
C GLY A 116 -20.54 1.97 0.06
N THR A 117 -20.24 1.86 1.35
CA THR A 117 -19.95 2.95 2.29
C THR A 117 -18.85 3.89 1.82
N ALA A 118 -17.80 3.35 1.17
CA ALA A 118 -16.66 4.14 0.69
C ALA A 118 -16.95 4.95 -0.58
N SER A 119 -17.95 4.55 -1.37
CA SER A 119 -18.17 5.05 -2.72
C SER A 119 -18.73 6.48 -2.75
N GLU A 120 -18.45 7.23 -3.81
CA GLU A 120 -19.15 8.47 -4.15
C GLU A 120 -20.60 8.20 -4.62
N ASP A 121 -20.80 7.04 -5.28
CA ASP A 121 -22.11 6.51 -5.65
C ASP A 121 -22.27 5.13 -5.00
N PRO A 122 -22.75 5.06 -3.73
CA PRO A 122 -22.85 3.82 -3.00
C PRO A 122 -23.90 2.85 -3.58
N GLU A 123 -24.95 3.35 -4.21
CA GLU A 123 -25.99 2.53 -4.81
C GLU A 123 -25.45 1.78 -6.04
N ALA A 124 -24.89 2.50 -7.00
CA ALA A 124 -24.36 1.90 -8.22
C ALA A 124 -23.20 0.95 -7.93
N SER A 125 -22.27 1.33 -7.05
CA SER A 125 -21.11 0.50 -6.72
C SER A 125 -21.50 -0.78 -5.97
N ALA A 126 -22.43 -0.70 -5.02
CA ALA A 126 -22.90 -1.87 -4.30
C ALA A 126 -23.75 -2.77 -5.22
N LYS A 127 -24.61 -2.20 -6.06
CA LYS A 127 -25.37 -2.96 -7.05
C LYS A 127 -24.47 -3.74 -8.00
N GLN A 128 -23.41 -3.12 -8.51
CA GLN A 128 -22.45 -3.81 -9.38
C GLN A 128 -21.87 -5.06 -8.70
N VAL A 129 -21.45 -4.95 -7.44
CA VAL A 129 -20.91 -6.08 -6.67
C VAL A 129 -21.99 -7.15 -6.42
N VAL A 130 -23.20 -6.72 -6.06
CA VAL A 130 -24.34 -7.63 -5.88
C VAL A 130 -24.59 -8.45 -7.16
N ASP A 131 -24.67 -7.78 -8.30
CA ASP A 131 -24.88 -8.43 -9.61
C ASP A 131 -23.75 -9.43 -9.93
N LEU A 132 -22.49 -9.09 -9.61
CA LEU A 132 -21.34 -9.96 -9.85
C LEU A 132 -21.34 -11.20 -8.94
N LEU A 133 -21.71 -11.07 -7.68
CA LEU A 133 -21.85 -12.19 -6.74
C LEU A 133 -23.03 -13.09 -7.12
N GLN A 134 -24.17 -12.51 -7.52
CA GLN A 134 -25.36 -13.24 -7.92
C GLN A 134 -25.13 -14.06 -9.21
N ARG A 135 -24.42 -13.53 -10.20
CA ARG A 135 -24.02 -14.28 -11.41
C ARG A 135 -23.22 -15.54 -11.07
N ARG A 136 -22.53 -15.57 -9.94
CA ARG A 136 -21.75 -16.72 -9.45
C ARG A 136 -22.50 -17.57 -8.43
N GLY A 137 -23.83 -17.36 -8.36
CA GLY A 137 -24.72 -18.19 -7.59
C GLY A 137 -24.90 -17.80 -6.12
N ALA A 138 -24.32 -16.71 -5.66
CA ALA A 138 -24.56 -16.19 -4.32
C ALA A 138 -25.94 -15.52 -4.21
N VAL A 139 -26.43 -15.34 -2.98
CA VAL A 139 -27.59 -14.50 -2.64
C VAL A 139 -27.03 -13.24 -2.00
N ALA A 140 -26.99 -12.14 -2.75
CA ALA A 140 -26.36 -10.91 -2.30
C ALA A 140 -27.37 -9.76 -2.22
N GLU A 141 -27.22 -8.91 -1.20
CA GLU A 141 -27.99 -7.67 -1.05
C GLU A 141 -27.08 -6.53 -0.58
N ALA A 142 -27.40 -5.29 -0.99
CA ALA A 142 -26.74 -4.09 -0.52
C ALA A 142 -27.46 -3.50 0.70
N LEU A 143 -26.73 -2.99 1.68
CA LEU A 143 -27.32 -2.24 2.80
C LEU A 143 -27.11 -0.74 2.62
N PRO A 144 -28.08 0.12 3.04
CA PRO A 144 -28.02 1.56 2.90
C PRO A 144 -27.13 2.21 3.99
N VAL A 145 -25.90 1.71 4.15
CA VAL A 145 -24.95 2.17 5.18
C VAL A 145 -23.84 2.96 4.49
N ALA A 146 -24.16 4.19 4.09
CA ALA A 146 -23.16 5.06 3.44
C ALA A 146 -23.48 6.55 3.70
N PRO A 147 -22.46 7.39 3.93
CA PRO A 147 -22.65 8.84 4.17
C PRO A 147 -23.18 9.59 2.94
N LYS A 148 -23.07 9.03 1.76
CA LYS A 148 -23.59 9.60 0.51
C LYS A 148 -25.08 9.34 0.29
N PHE A 149 -25.73 8.52 1.10
CA PHE A 149 -27.18 8.42 1.17
C PHE A 149 -27.73 9.54 2.04
N LEU A 150 -28.04 10.71 1.46
CA LEU A 150 -28.46 11.90 2.18
C LEU A 150 -29.80 11.75 2.95
N TRP A 151 -30.56 10.71 2.63
CA TRP A 151 -31.83 10.35 3.28
C TRP A 151 -31.67 9.40 4.47
N VAL A 152 -30.44 8.94 4.76
CA VAL A 152 -30.11 7.97 5.81
C VAL A 152 -29.55 8.67 7.05
N ASP A 153 -30.12 8.38 8.21
CA ASP A 153 -29.51 8.68 9.50
C ASP A 153 -28.52 7.57 9.86
N LEU A 154 -27.24 7.82 9.68
CA LEU A 154 -26.19 6.81 9.92
C LEU A 154 -26.19 6.29 11.36
N ASN A 155 -26.47 7.16 12.35
CA ASN A 155 -26.50 6.73 13.75
C ASN A 155 -27.62 5.73 14.04
N LYS A 156 -28.74 5.81 13.30
CA LYS A 156 -29.85 4.85 13.40
C LYS A 156 -29.53 3.59 12.62
N VAL A 157 -29.07 3.73 11.37
CA VAL A 157 -28.85 2.62 10.45
C VAL A 157 -27.82 1.60 10.97
N VAL A 158 -26.71 2.06 11.57
CA VAL A 158 -25.71 1.14 12.14
C VAL A 158 -26.16 0.44 13.44
N ARG A 159 -27.35 0.80 13.93
CA ARG A 159 -28.01 0.21 15.11
C ARG A 159 -29.34 -0.46 14.81
N ASP A 160 -29.77 -0.44 13.55
CA ASP A 160 -31.05 -1.03 13.13
C ASP A 160 -31.03 -2.54 13.30
N PRO A 161 -31.92 -3.10 14.15
CA PRO A 161 -31.93 -4.53 14.42
C PRO A 161 -32.24 -5.39 13.19
N ALA A 162 -33.06 -4.89 12.25
CA ALA A 162 -33.40 -5.62 11.02
C ALA A 162 -32.20 -5.72 10.09
N LEU A 163 -31.43 -4.64 9.92
CA LEU A 163 -30.21 -4.65 9.10
C LEU A 163 -29.09 -5.47 9.77
N ILE A 164 -28.94 -5.38 11.08
CA ILE A 164 -28.00 -6.20 11.85
C ILE A 164 -28.34 -7.69 11.73
N ALA A 165 -29.63 -8.06 11.76
CA ALA A 165 -30.06 -9.45 11.55
C ALA A 165 -29.66 -9.97 10.16
N LYS A 166 -29.77 -9.14 9.10
CA LYS A 166 -29.30 -9.48 7.75
C LYS A 166 -27.80 -9.75 7.72
N VAL A 167 -26.99 -8.88 8.35
CA VAL A 167 -25.54 -9.08 8.48
C VAL A 167 -25.24 -10.40 9.20
N LYS A 168 -25.86 -10.67 10.36
CA LYS A 168 -25.67 -11.91 11.13
C LYS A 168 -26.06 -13.17 10.38
N ALA A 169 -27.02 -13.08 9.43
CA ALA A 169 -27.46 -14.18 8.58
C ALA A 169 -26.54 -14.41 7.36
N ALA A 170 -25.63 -13.48 7.07
CA ALA A 170 -24.69 -13.58 5.97
C ALA A 170 -23.53 -14.56 6.27
N LYS A 171 -22.90 -15.05 5.21
CA LYS A 171 -21.64 -15.81 5.23
C LYS A 171 -20.50 -15.03 4.57
N GLY A 172 -20.83 -13.98 3.83
CA GLY A 172 -19.87 -13.08 3.22
C GLY A 172 -20.27 -11.62 3.41
N ILE A 173 -19.28 -10.81 3.68
CA ILE A 173 -19.36 -9.35 3.73
C ILE A 173 -18.43 -8.79 2.65
N PHE A 174 -18.90 -7.82 1.87
CA PHE A 174 -18.08 -7.20 0.86
C PHE A 174 -18.11 -5.67 0.99
N PHE A 175 -16.92 -5.06 1.10
CA PHE A 175 -16.74 -3.61 1.11
C PHE A 175 -16.26 -3.13 -0.27
N THR A 176 -16.98 -2.17 -0.86
CA THR A 176 -16.59 -1.57 -2.15
C THR A 176 -15.40 -0.62 -1.98
N GLY A 177 -14.82 -0.21 -3.13
CA GLY A 177 -13.78 0.82 -3.18
C GLY A 177 -14.34 2.24 -3.02
N GLY A 178 -13.42 3.20 -2.86
CA GLY A 178 -13.69 4.62 -2.69
C GLY A 178 -12.80 5.25 -1.63
N THR A 179 -13.37 5.99 -0.69
CA THR A 179 -12.68 6.67 0.40
C THR A 179 -12.78 5.84 1.69
N GLN A 180 -11.68 5.23 2.12
CA GLN A 180 -11.65 4.27 3.24
C GLN A 180 -12.04 4.89 4.58
N GLU A 181 -11.75 6.16 4.80
CA GLU A 181 -12.15 6.85 6.03
C GLU A 181 -13.65 6.79 6.27
N ARG A 182 -14.48 6.84 5.21
CA ARG A 182 -15.95 6.76 5.33
C ARG A 182 -16.39 5.45 5.97
N ILE A 183 -15.71 4.34 5.69
CA ILE A 183 -16.04 3.05 6.28
C ILE A 183 -15.78 3.09 7.79
N VAL A 184 -14.62 3.61 8.17
CA VAL A 184 -14.20 3.69 9.58
C VAL A 184 -15.04 4.71 10.35
N ASP A 185 -15.27 5.90 9.79
CA ASP A 185 -16.07 6.94 10.42
C ASP A 185 -17.52 6.48 10.68
N VAL A 186 -18.06 5.60 9.83
CA VAL A 186 -19.43 5.05 9.96
C VAL A 186 -19.48 3.86 10.92
N LEU A 187 -18.53 2.92 10.83
CA LEU A 187 -18.59 1.65 11.57
C LEU A 187 -17.84 1.69 12.90
N LEU A 188 -16.86 2.58 13.04
CA LEU A 188 -15.99 2.73 14.22
C LEU A 188 -15.86 4.21 14.65
N PRO A 189 -16.95 5.00 14.74
CA PRO A 189 -16.91 6.43 15.03
C PRO A 189 -16.18 6.72 16.35
N GLY A 190 -15.18 7.59 16.31
CA GLY A 190 -14.35 7.91 17.47
C GLY A 190 -13.60 6.71 18.05
N GLY A 191 -13.44 5.64 17.30
CA GLY A 191 -12.80 4.40 17.75
C GLY A 191 -13.72 3.48 18.57
N GLN A 192 -15.03 3.73 18.58
CA GLN A 192 -16.02 2.90 19.25
C GLN A 192 -16.76 2.02 18.23
N SER A 193 -16.75 0.71 18.47
CA SER A 193 -17.43 -0.25 17.61
C SER A 193 -18.95 -0.03 17.63
N THR A 194 -19.55 0.00 16.44
CA THR A 194 -21.02 0.04 16.33
C THR A 194 -21.59 -1.38 16.38
N PRO A 195 -22.88 -1.55 16.73
CA PRO A 195 -23.55 -2.85 16.68
C PRO A 195 -23.49 -3.52 15.28
N MET A 196 -23.44 -2.70 14.21
CA MET A 196 -23.25 -3.19 12.85
C MET A 196 -21.85 -3.80 12.68
N LEU A 197 -20.80 -3.14 13.15
CA LEU A 197 -19.43 -3.66 13.10
C LEU A 197 -19.29 -4.94 13.93
N GLU A 198 -19.89 -4.99 15.11
CA GLU A 198 -19.90 -6.21 15.93
C GLU A 198 -20.56 -7.39 15.19
N ALA A 199 -21.65 -7.13 14.46
CA ALA A 199 -22.29 -8.17 13.67
C ALA A 199 -21.39 -8.66 12.52
N ILE A 200 -20.61 -7.77 11.89
CA ILE A 200 -19.61 -8.13 10.86
C ILE A 200 -18.51 -9.00 11.48
N TRP A 201 -17.99 -8.60 12.65
CA TRP A 201 -17.01 -9.40 13.39
C TRP A 201 -17.56 -10.78 13.79
N ASP A 202 -18.83 -10.86 14.18
CA ASP A 202 -19.50 -12.15 14.47
C ASP A 202 -19.51 -13.09 13.26
N VAL A 203 -19.81 -12.56 12.06
CA VAL A 203 -19.75 -13.33 10.82
C VAL A 203 -18.35 -13.86 10.60
N TYR A 204 -17.34 -12.99 10.73
CA TYR A 204 -15.93 -13.34 10.53
C TYR A 204 -15.46 -14.40 11.54
N ARG A 205 -15.69 -14.20 12.84
CA ARG A 205 -15.31 -15.17 13.89
C ARG A 205 -15.99 -16.54 13.72
N LYS A 206 -17.17 -16.58 13.12
CA LYS A 206 -17.91 -17.82 12.83
C LYS A 206 -17.51 -18.52 11.53
N GLY A 207 -16.41 -18.08 10.90
CA GLY A 207 -15.88 -18.70 9.70
C GLY A 207 -16.34 -18.07 8.39
N GLY A 208 -17.01 -16.92 8.44
CA GLY A 208 -17.43 -16.16 7.27
C GLY A 208 -16.28 -15.43 6.57
N VAL A 209 -16.60 -14.82 5.43
CA VAL A 209 -15.68 -14.08 4.59
C VAL A 209 -15.89 -12.58 4.78
N VAL A 210 -14.81 -11.83 5.02
CA VAL A 210 -14.79 -10.38 4.88
C VAL A 210 -13.89 -10.05 3.70
N ALA A 211 -14.48 -9.66 2.58
CA ALA A 211 -13.77 -9.24 1.38
C ALA A 211 -13.92 -7.73 1.18
N GLY A 212 -12.93 -7.11 0.56
CA GLY A 212 -13.03 -5.69 0.23
C GLY A 212 -11.99 -5.26 -0.78
N THR A 213 -12.41 -4.40 -1.71
CA THR A 213 -11.56 -3.91 -2.78
C THR A 213 -11.12 -2.47 -2.50
N SER A 214 -9.86 -2.13 -2.81
CA SER A 214 -9.30 -0.77 -2.64
C SER A 214 -9.51 -0.25 -1.21
N ALA A 215 -10.40 0.71 -0.99
CA ALA A 215 -10.77 1.19 0.36
C ALA A 215 -11.18 0.05 1.30
N GLY A 216 -11.94 -0.93 0.79
CA GLY A 216 -12.33 -2.12 1.54
C GLY A 216 -11.18 -3.06 1.91
N ALA A 217 -10.06 -3.03 1.18
CA ALA A 217 -8.84 -3.72 1.57
C ALA A 217 -8.04 -2.94 2.63
N ALA A 218 -7.96 -1.62 2.48
CA ALA A 218 -7.21 -0.74 3.39
C ALA A 218 -7.69 -0.84 4.84
N ILE A 219 -9.01 -0.99 5.05
CA ILE A 219 -9.60 -1.07 6.40
C ILE A 219 -9.29 -2.37 7.15
N MET A 220 -8.67 -3.37 6.51
CA MET A 220 -8.51 -4.70 7.12
C MET A 220 -7.43 -4.76 8.18
N SER A 221 -6.43 -3.87 8.14
CA SER A 221 -5.42 -3.73 9.20
C SER A 221 -5.98 -2.96 10.41
N THR A 222 -5.27 -3.03 11.55
CA THR A 222 -5.59 -2.22 12.74
C THR A 222 -5.28 -0.73 12.56
N ILE A 223 -4.32 -0.42 11.68
CA ILE A 223 -3.96 0.93 11.24
C ILE A 223 -4.09 0.98 9.72
N MET A 224 -4.51 2.12 9.19
CA MET A 224 -4.61 2.35 7.75
C MET A 224 -4.17 3.76 7.37
N PHE A 225 -3.85 4.00 6.11
CA PHE A 225 -3.82 5.37 5.59
C PHE A 225 -5.26 5.90 5.48
N ARG A 226 -5.52 7.08 6.05
CA ARG A 226 -6.85 7.71 6.03
C ARG A 226 -7.24 8.18 4.64
N ASP A 227 -6.29 8.85 3.96
CA ASP A 227 -6.41 9.27 2.57
C ASP A 227 -5.37 8.55 1.68
N ALA A 228 -5.10 9.07 0.50
CA ALA A 228 -4.10 8.53 -0.41
C ALA A 228 -2.88 9.47 -0.54
N PRO A 229 -2.08 9.68 0.53
CA PRO A 229 -0.94 10.56 0.48
C PRO A 229 0.09 10.04 -0.53
N SER A 230 0.81 10.97 -1.15
CA SER A 230 1.94 10.65 -2.02
C SER A 230 3.00 9.86 -1.27
N SER A 231 3.48 8.74 -1.84
CA SER A 231 4.53 7.90 -1.26
C SER A 231 5.80 8.70 -0.96
N ILE A 232 6.21 9.61 -1.83
CA ILE A 232 7.38 10.46 -1.59
C ILE A 232 7.18 11.43 -0.41
N ASN A 233 5.95 11.92 -0.19
CA ASN A 233 5.66 12.76 0.97
C ASN A 233 5.78 11.99 2.28
N ILE A 234 5.36 10.73 2.30
CA ILE A 234 5.51 9.86 3.48
C ILE A 234 6.99 9.54 3.73
N LEU A 235 7.77 9.22 2.70
CA LEU A 235 9.23 9.09 2.81
C LEU A 235 9.90 10.34 3.39
N LYS A 236 9.45 11.54 2.99
CA LYS A 236 9.89 12.82 3.53
C LYS A 236 9.39 13.11 4.97
N GLY A 237 8.78 12.13 5.64
CA GLY A 237 8.31 12.26 7.03
C GLY A 237 6.99 13.02 7.19
N ARG A 238 6.26 13.30 6.12
CA ARG A 238 4.96 13.99 6.17
C ARG A 238 3.84 13.01 6.52
N ILE A 239 3.90 12.48 7.72
CA ILE A 239 2.94 11.50 8.27
C ILE A 239 2.53 11.94 9.67
N ALA A 240 1.22 11.94 9.95
CA ALA A 240 0.66 12.29 11.25
C ALA A 240 -0.61 11.49 11.53
N ASP A 241 -0.77 11.07 12.78
CA ASP A 241 -1.98 10.41 13.28
C ASP A 241 -3.18 11.36 13.21
N GLY A 242 -4.33 10.81 12.88
CA GLY A 242 -5.58 11.57 12.71
C GLY A 242 -5.63 12.41 11.42
N LYS A 243 -4.54 12.44 10.61
CA LYS A 243 -4.46 13.10 9.31
C LYS A 243 -4.23 12.09 8.20
N GLN A 244 -2.97 11.66 8.01
CA GLN A 244 -2.63 10.66 6.99
C GLN A 244 -2.89 9.24 7.45
N VAL A 245 -2.87 8.99 8.76
CA VAL A 245 -2.98 7.66 9.37
C VAL A 245 -4.11 7.65 10.40
N ASP A 246 -4.88 6.57 10.38
CA ASP A 246 -5.98 6.35 11.32
C ASP A 246 -6.12 4.85 11.63
N ARG A 247 -7.10 4.52 12.47
CA ARG A 247 -7.48 3.14 12.76
C ARG A 247 -8.13 2.50 11.54
N GLY A 248 -7.88 1.20 11.35
CA GLY A 248 -8.67 0.34 10.48
C GLY A 248 -9.64 -0.49 11.30
N LEU A 249 -10.27 -1.48 10.68
CA LEU A 249 -11.22 -2.38 11.36
C LEU A 249 -10.56 -3.63 11.96
N GLY A 250 -9.30 -3.94 11.57
CA GLY A 250 -8.45 -4.92 12.24
C GLY A 250 -8.67 -6.40 11.92
N PHE A 251 -9.38 -6.75 10.84
CA PHE A 251 -9.70 -8.15 10.52
C PHE A 251 -8.46 -9.05 10.33
N VAL A 252 -7.31 -8.51 9.94
CA VAL A 252 -6.05 -9.26 9.76
C VAL A 252 -5.15 -9.24 10.99
N GLY A 253 -5.61 -8.67 12.10
CA GLY A 253 -4.85 -8.57 13.35
C GLY A 253 -3.80 -7.45 13.36
N PRO A 254 -3.10 -7.26 14.50
CA PRO A 254 -2.07 -6.25 14.65
C PRO A 254 -0.73 -6.64 14.02
N GLU A 255 -0.54 -7.91 13.62
CA GLU A 255 0.73 -8.43 13.11
C GLU A 255 0.97 -8.10 11.64
N LEU A 256 -0.11 -7.83 10.90
CA LEU A 256 -0.04 -7.60 9.45
C LEU A 256 -0.59 -6.23 9.07
N PHE A 257 0.22 -5.43 8.40
CA PHE A 257 -0.23 -4.22 7.73
C PHE A 257 -0.61 -4.52 6.27
N VAL A 258 -1.78 -4.05 5.80
CA VAL A 258 -2.24 -4.25 4.42
C VAL A 258 -2.35 -2.91 3.69
N ASP A 259 -1.80 -2.83 2.48
CA ASP A 259 -2.01 -1.71 1.56
C ASP A 259 -2.42 -2.23 0.17
N GLN A 260 -3.03 -1.38 -0.64
CA GLN A 260 -3.72 -1.74 -1.87
C GLN A 260 -3.27 -0.85 -3.05
N HIS A 261 -3.63 -1.18 -4.32
CA HIS A 261 -3.07 -0.58 -5.54
C HIS A 261 -1.53 -0.48 -5.45
N PHE A 262 -0.92 -1.51 -4.92
CA PHE A 262 0.38 -1.40 -4.28
C PHE A 262 1.50 -1.14 -5.28
N LEU A 263 1.63 -2.03 -6.26
CA LEU A 263 2.65 -1.92 -7.30
C LEU A 263 2.29 -0.79 -8.27
N LYS A 264 1.02 -0.69 -8.64
CA LYS A 264 0.49 0.34 -9.54
C LYS A 264 0.83 1.76 -9.12
N ARG A 265 0.90 2.02 -7.83
CA ARG A 265 1.09 3.37 -7.28
C ARG A 265 2.37 3.52 -6.45
N GLY A 266 3.34 2.62 -6.58
CA GLY A 266 4.62 2.65 -5.87
C GLY A 266 4.50 2.77 -4.36
N ARG A 267 3.53 2.06 -3.76
CA ARG A 267 3.16 2.26 -2.36
C ARG A 267 4.14 1.68 -1.35
N ILE A 268 5.17 0.99 -1.82
CA ILE A 268 6.30 0.59 -0.97
C ILE A 268 6.94 1.81 -0.27
N GLY A 269 7.00 2.97 -0.95
CA GLY A 269 7.53 4.21 -0.39
C GLY A 269 6.68 4.83 0.73
N ARG A 270 5.42 4.39 0.92
CA ARG A 270 4.62 4.81 2.06
C ARG A 270 4.45 3.70 3.11
N MET A 271 4.40 2.44 2.67
CA MET A 271 4.23 1.29 3.55
C MET A 271 5.39 1.14 4.53
N VAL A 272 6.62 1.10 4.03
CA VAL A 272 7.81 0.85 4.86
C VAL A 272 7.97 1.91 5.96
N PRO A 273 7.89 3.23 5.69
CA PRO A 273 7.92 4.24 6.75
C PRO A 273 6.79 4.11 7.77
N LEU A 274 5.56 3.80 7.34
CA LEU A 274 4.45 3.61 8.25
C LEU A 274 4.68 2.39 9.15
N MET A 275 5.09 1.26 8.57
CA MET A 275 5.36 0.04 9.33
C MET A 275 6.40 0.28 10.42
N MET A 276 7.51 0.95 10.09
CA MET A 276 8.55 1.31 11.07
C MET A 276 8.01 2.23 12.16
N ALA A 277 7.27 3.28 11.78
CA ALA A 277 6.70 4.24 12.72
C ALA A 277 5.66 3.62 13.67
N LYS A 278 4.95 2.58 13.24
CA LYS A 278 3.89 1.89 14.00
C LYS A 278 4.32 0.54 14.58
N GLY A 279 5.55 0.11 14.34
CA GLY A 279 6.10 -1.13 14.89
C GLY A 279 5.63 -2.41 14.19
N TYR A 280 4.99 -2.32 13.01
CA TYR A 280 4.65 -3.50 12.22
C TYR A 280 5.92 -4.19 11.70
N LYS A 281 5.95 -5.51 11.84
CA LYS A 281 7.04 -6.33 11.30
C LYS A 281 6.72 -6.94 9.94
N LEU A 282 5.44 -7.12 9.64
CA LEU A 282 4.99 -7.72 8.38
C LEU A 282 4.01 -6.79 7.65
N GLY A 283 4.23 -6.62 6.37
CA GLY A 283 3.38 -5.87 5.47
C GLY A 283 3.00 -6.68 4.23
N LEU A 284 1.77 -6.48 3.77
CA LEU A 284 1.23 -7.09 2.55
C LEU A 284 0.71 -5.97 1.63
N GLY A 285 1.37 -5.77 0.51
CA GLY A 285 0.93 -4.88 -0.54
C GLY A 285 0.22 -5.66 -1.66
N VAL A 286 -1.09 -5.52 -1.79
CA VAL A 286 -1.86 -6.20 -2.85
C VAL A 286 -2.07 -5.27 -4.03
N ASP A 287 -1.77 -5.76 -5.25
CA ASP A 287 -1.94 -4.94 -6.45
C ASP A 287 -3.34 -5.06 -7.08
N GLU A 288 -3.58 -4.21 -8.08
CA GLU A 288 -4.86 -4.16 -8.79
C GLU A 288 -5.22 -5.51 -9.41
N ASN A 289 -6.53 -5.81 -9.47
CA ASN A 289 -7.10 -7.05 -10.02
C ASN A 289 -6.53 -8.35 -9.39
N THR A 290 -6.05 -8.25 -8.16
CA THR A 290 -5.43 -9.33 -7.38
C THR A 290 -6.04 -9.35 -5.98
N ALA A 291 -6.20 -10.52 -5.41
CA ALA A 291 -6.66 -10.73 -4.04
C ALA A 291 -5.65 -11.55 -3.24
N ALA A 292 -5.54 -11.24 -1.97
CA ALA A 292 -4.89 -12.11 -0.99
C ALA A 292 -5.96 -12.74 -0.10
N ILE A 293 -5.91 -14.06 0.09
CA ILE A 293 -6.82 -14.80 0.96
C ILE A 293 -6.07 -15.11 2.24
N ILE A 294 -6.51 -14.51 3.33
CA ILE A 294 -5.84 -14.61 4.63
C ILE A 294 -6.71 -15.42 5.58
N ARG A 295 -6.13 -16.47 6.16
CA ARG A 295 -6.77 -17.27 7.22
C ARG A 295 -5.72 -17.75 8.22
N GLY A 296 -5.83 -17.33 9.46
CA GLY A 296 -4.78 -17.61 10.46
C GLY A 296 -3.44 -17.07 9.99
N ASP A 297 -2.42 -17.91 9.94
CA ASP A 297 -1.06 -17.55 9.52
C ASP A 297 -0.82 -17.69 8.00
N GLU A 298 -1.81 -18.12 7.22
CA GLU A 298 -1.67 -18.38 5.79
C GLU A 298 -2.20 -17.23 4.95
N ILE A 299 -1.46 -16.88 3.92
CA ILE A 299 -1.84 -15.95 2.85
C ILE A 299 -1.72 -16.70 1.52
N GLU A 300 -2.76 -16.71 0.70
CA GLU A 300 -2.77 -17.22 -0.68
C GLU A 300 -3.02 -16.05 -1.63
N VAL A 301 -2.24 -15.91 -2.69
CA VAL A 301 -2.40 -14.85 -3.69
C VAL A 301 -3.08 -15.41 -4.94
N ILE A 302 -4.11 -14.73 -5.42
CA ILE A 302 -4.83 -15.10 -6.65
C ILE A 302 -5.15 -13.86 -7.50
N GLY A 303 -5.32 -14.03 -8.78
CA GLY A 303 -5.68 -12.98 -9.74
C GLY A 303 -4.55 -12.63 -10.70
N ASP A 304 -4.68 -11.50 -11.39
CA ASP A 304 -3.88 -11.19 -12.60
C ASP A 304 -2.49 -10.60 -12.33
N ARG A 305 -2.32 -9.96 -11.17
CA ARG A 305 -1.07 -9.32 -10.77
C ARG A 305 -0.54 -10.01 -9.52
N GLY A 306 0.32 -9.35 -8.79
CA GLY A 306 0.94 -9.97 -7.62
C GLY A 306 0.68 -9.20 -6.33
N ALA A 307 1.31 -9.71 -5.29
CA ALA A 307 1.39 -9.08 -3.99
C ALA A 307 2.84 -9.04 -3.51
N LEU A 308 3.18 -7.99 -2.76
CA LEU A 308 4.49 -7.84 -2.16
C LEU A 308 4.40 -8.07 -0.65
N ILE A 309 5.22 -8.97 -0.14
CA ILE A 309 5.46 -9.13 1.30
C ILE A 309 6.66 -8.27 1.67
N VAL A 310 6.52 -7.50 2.73
CA VAL A 310 7.61 -6.72 3.35
C VAL A 310 7.81 -7.22 4.77
N ASP A 311 8.99 -7.73 5.09
CA ASP A 311 9.36 -8.18 6.43
C ASP A 311 10.45 -7.28 7.01
N LEU A 312 10.12 -6.59 8.11
CA LEU A 312 11.01 -5.68 8.83
C LEU A 312 11.54 -6.27 10.14
N THR A 313 11.48 -7.61 10.30
CA THR A 313 11.89 -8.26 11.56
C THR A 313 13.35 -7.95 11.90
N GLU A 314 14.24 -8.06 10.92
CA GLU A 314 15.68 -7.80 11.05
C GLU A 314 16.11 -6.41 10.54
N ALA A 315 15.17 -5.63 10.01
CA ALA A 315 15.45 -4.31 9.45
C ALA A 315 15.91 -3.32 10.53
N LYS A 316 16.86 -2.48 10.16
CA LYS A 316 17.46 -1.46 11.01
C LYS A 316 17.26 -0.06 10.41
N SER A 317 17.41 0.96 11.25
CA SER A 317 17.42 2.36 10.85
C SER A 317 18.54 3.08 11.58
N ASP A 318 19.22 3.99 10.90
CA ASP A 318 20.22 4.88 11.48
C ASP A 318 19.59 6.24 11.82
N PRO A 319 19.35 6.54 13.11
CA PRO A 319 18.74 7.80 13.52
C PRO A 319 19.65 9.03 13.28
N THR A 320 20.94 8.82 13.01
CA THR A 320 21.88 9.93 12.77
C THR A 320 21.70 10.58 11.40
N LEU A 321 21.04 9.90 10.46
CA LEU A 321 20.83 10.43 9.10
C LEU A 321 19.79 11.55 9.01
N GLY A 322 18.99 11.79 10.06
CA GLY A 322 18.05 12.91 10.15
C GLY A 322 16.87 12.84 9.15
N ALA A 323 16.77 11.78 8.36
CA ALA A 323 15.69 11.50 7.41
C ALA A 323 15.37 10.00 7.42
N PHE A 324 14.21 9.63 6.88
CA PHE A 324 13.81 8.24 6.81
C PHE A 324 14.89 7.38 6.13
N ASN A 325 15.20 6.25 6.74
CA ASN A 325 16.09 5.25 6.19
C ASN A 325 15.75 3.88 6.76
N VAL A 326 16.07 2.83 6.02
CA VAL A 326 15.97 1.45 6.44
C VAL A 326 17.05 0.63 5.75
N GLU A 327 17.61 -0.34 6.45
CA GLU A 327 18.60 -1.30 5.96
C GLU A 327 18.13 -2.72 6.27
N GLY A 328 18.28 -3.63 5.32
CA GLY A 328 18.02 -5.05 5.51
C GLY A 328 16.54 -5.43 5.61
N ALA A 329 15.62 -4.62 5.09
CA ALA A 329 14.24 -5.04 4.94
C ALA A 329 14.16 -6.20 3.94
N ARG A 330 13.43 -7.29 4.27
CA ARG A 330 13.22 -8.39 3.32
C ARG A 330 11.97 -8.15 2.52
N ILE A 331 12.05 -8.41 1.23
CA ILE A 331 10.90 -8.31 0.32
C ILE A 331 10.75 -9.60 -0.49
N SER A 332 9.49 -10.03 -0.65
CA SER A 332 9.15 -11.19 -1.47
C SER A 332 7.96 -10.84 -2.36
N TYR A 333 8.03 -11.23 -3.63
CA TYR A 333 6.98 -11.00 -4.62
C TYR A 333 6.28 -12.31 -4.94
N LEU A 334 4.97 -12.30 -4.80
CA LEU A 334 4.08 -13.45 -4.98
C LEU A 334 3.07 -13.16 -6.08
N GLU A 335 2.81 -14.15 -6.92
CA GLU A 335 1.76 -14.11 -7.94
C GLU A 335 0.78 -15.27 -7.75
N HIS A 336 -0.03 -15.50 -8.77
CA HIS A 336 -1.11 -16.49 -8.77
C HIS A 336 -0.70 -17.86 -8.19
N GLY A 337 -1.47 -18.32 -7.20
CA GLY A 337 -1.34 -19.62 -6.54
C GLY A 337 -0.22 -19.72 -5.51
N ASP A 338 0.58 -18.67 -5.33
CA ASP A 338 1.63 -18.66 -4.31
C ASP A 338 1.04 -18.49 -2.92
N ARG A 339 1.74 -19.04 -1.92
CA ARG A 339 1.35 -18.95 -0.51
C ARG A 339 2.49 -18.39 0.32
N TYR A 340 2.11 -17.70 1.39
CA TYR A 340 3.04 -17.20 2.40
C TYR A 340 2.55 -17.57 3.78
N HIS A 341 3.45 -18.10 4.61
CA HIS A 341 3.18 -18.43 6.00
C HIS A 341 3.75 -17.33 6.91
N MET A 342 2.90 -16.55 7.56
CA MET A 342 3.29 -15.35 8.31
C MET A 342 4.22 -15.64 9.47
N ARG A 343 3.95 -16.67 10.26
CA ARG A 343 4.77 -17.02 11.43
C ARG A 343 6.10 -17.66 11.04
N ALA A 344 6.10 -18.53 10.02
CA ALA A 344 7.31 -19.18 9.53
C ALA A 344 8.16 -18.25 8.63
N ARG A 345 7.60 -17.11 8.19
CA ARG A 345 8.26 -16.17 7.25
C ARG A 345 8.72 -16.88 5.97
N SER A 346 7.91 -17.77 5.45
CA SER A 346 8.27 -18.60 4.31
C SER A 346 7.24 -18.52 3.20
N THR A 347 7.73 -18.51 1.97
CA THR A 347 6.91 -18.56 0.76
C THR A 347 6.89 -19.98 0.21
N THR A 348 5.73 -20.41 -0.28
CA THR A 348 5.57 -21.64 -1.05
C THR A 348 5.09 -21.25 -2.43
N PRO A 349 5.94 -21.37 -3.47
CA PRO A 349 5.53 -21.12 -4.85
C PRO A 349 4.43 -22.09 -5.28
N SER A 350 3.60 -21.67 -6.23
CA SER A 350 2.56 -22.51 -6.81
C SER A 350 3.15 -23.76 -7.51
N ALA A 351 2.35 -24.82 -7.59
CA ALA A 351 2.82 -26.08 -8.18
C ALA A 351 3.35 -25.93 -9.63
N PRO A 352 2.75 -25.11 -10.51
CA PRO A 352 3.34 -24.82 -11.84
C PRO A 352 4.73 -24.21 -11.75
N LYS A 353 4.94 -23.23 -10.87
CA LYS A 353 6.25 -22.57 -10.70
C LYS A 353 7.30 -23.50 -10.13
N LEU A 354 6.93 -24.42 -9.23
CA LEU A 354 7.85 -25.47 -8.71
C LEU A 354 8.28 -26.47 -9.80
N ARG A 355 7.49 -26.62 -10.87
CA ARG A 355 7.88 -27.42 -12.05
C ARG A 355 8.60 -26.58 -13.12
N GLY A 356 8.54 -25.28 -13.03
CA GLY A 356 9.15 -24.33 -13.95
C GLY A 356 10.65 -24.13 -13.69
N GLU A 357 11.14 -22.94 -13.98
CA GLU A 357 12.55 -22.61 -13.81
C GLU A 357 12.85 -22.10 -12.41
N LEU A 358 13.94 -22.62 -11.82
CA LEU A 358 14.49 -22.15 -10.54
C LEU A 358 15.64 -21.17 -10.80
N HIS A 359 15.50 -19.95 -10.31
CA HIS A 359 16.52 -18.92 -10.33
C HIS A 359 17.25 -18.88 -8.96
N ASP A 360 18.39 -19.55 -8.89
CA ASP A 360 19.27 -19.61 -7.71
C ASP A 360 20.66 -19.13 -8.08
N ALA A 361 20.98 -17.90 -7.71
CA ALA A 361 22.26 -17.27 -8.05
C ALA A 361 23.47 -17.92 -7.39
N GLU A 362 23.29 -18.77 -6.35
CA GLU A 362 24.34 -19.52 -5.70
C GLU A 362 24.58 -20.88 -6.39
N SER A 363 23.68 -21.30 -7.28
CA SER A 363 23.81 -22.56 -8.02
C SER A 363 24.91 -22.44 -9.10
N PRO A 364 25.83 -23.42 -9.22
CA PRO A 364 26.84 -23.43 -10.28
C PRO A 364 26.22 -23.57 -11.70
N ASN A 365 24.97 -24.01 -11.78
CA ASN A 365 24.24 -24.17 -13.03
C ASN A 365 23.39 -22.97 -13.39
N PHE A 366 23.36 -21.93 -12.55
CA PHE A 366 22.57 -20.73 -12.82
C PHE A 366 22.96 -20.07 -14.14
N ARG A 367 21.98 -19.72 -14.94
CA ARG A 367 22.14 -19.02 -16.21
C ARG A 367 21.17 -17.85 -16.23
N ALA A 368 21.71 -16.66 -16.02
CA ALA A 368 20.91 -15.45 -15.99
C ALA A 368 20.52 -15.01 -17.41
N TYR A 369 19.28 -14.59 -17.57
CA TYR A 369 18.79 -13.94 -18.77
C TYR A 369 19.25 -12.47 -18.84
N TYR A 370 19.19 -11.75 -17.72
CA TYR A 370 19.57 -10.33 -17.66
C TYR A 370 21.05 -10.18 -17.31
N THR A 371 21.80 -9.46 -18.16
CA THR A 371 23.25 -9.27 -18.01
C THR A 371 23.63 -7.83 -17.67
N GLU A 372 22.75 -6.85 -17.93
CA GLU A 372 23.03 -5.42 -17.80
C GLU A 372 22.78 -4.90 -16.39
N ASP A 373 23.40 -3.75 -16.10
CA ASP A 373 23.08 -2.98 -14.90
C ASP A 373 21.69 -2.34 -15.04
N TYR A 374 21.02 -2.15 -13.90
CA TYR A 374 19.70 -1.52 -13.87
C TYR A 374 19.66 -0.39 -12.84
N LEU A 375 19.29 0.79 -13.31
CA LEU A 375 18.98 1.94 -12.48
C LEU A 375 17.61 2.50 -12.87
N SER A 376 16.65 2.49 -11.95
CA SER A 376 15.38 3.18 -12.14
C SER A 376 15.48 4.63 -11.66
N LEU A 377 14.99 5.57 -12.46
CA LEU A 377 14.84 6.97 -12.06
C LEU A 377 13.47 7.28 -11.46
N ASP A 378 12.56 6.30 -11.47
CA ASP A 378 11.24 6.39 -10.84
C ASP A 378 10.94 5.08 -10.09
N MET A 379 11.46 4.99 -8.87
CA MET A 379 11.29 3.80 -8.02
C MET A 379 9.86 3.64 -7.52
N LEU A 380 9.07 4.72 -7.55
CA LEU A 380 7.67 4.75 -7.15
C LEU A 380 6.70 4.67 -8.33
N GLY A 381 7.20 4.39 -9.52
CA GLY A 381 6.43 4.17 -10.74
C GLY A 381 5.66 2.83 -10.73
N ASP A 382 4.74 2.70 -11.70
CA ASP A 382 3.91 1.50 -11.88
C ASP A 382 4.77 0.25 -12.04
N SER A 383 4.58 -0.69 -11.12
CA SER A 383 5.26 -2.01 -11.12
C SER A 383 6.79 -1.96 -11.10
N THR A 384 7.40 -0.81 -10.81
CA THR A 384 8.87 -0.66 -10.87
C THR A 384 9.57 -1.62 -9.91
N ILE A 385 9.07 -1.76 -8.67
CA ILE A 385 9.72 -2.63 -7.69
C ILE A 385 9.61 -4.11 -8.08
N SER A 386 8.46 -4.60 -8.53
CA SER A 386 8.30 -6.00 -8.95
C SER A 386 9.12 -6.31 -10.20
N ASN A 387 9.12 -5.42 -11.20
CA ASN A 387 9.96 -5.56 -12.39
C ASN A 387 11.45 -5.59 -12.02
N MET A 388 11.89 -4.75 -11.08
CA MET A 388 13.26 -4.76 -10.58
C MET A 388 13.59 -6.09 -9.90
N MET A 389 12.68 -6.63 -9.09
CA MET A 389 12.86 -7.89 -8.38
C MET A 389 12.97 -9.07 -9.35
N MET A 390 12.07 -9.18 -10.33
CA MET A 390 12.08 -10.24 -11.35
C MET A 390 13.36 -10.19 -12.19
N ARG A 391 13.78 -9.00 -12.63
CA ARG A 391 15.04 -8.85 -13.39
C ARG A 391 16.27 -9.14 -12.55
N LEU A 392 16.27 -8.75 -11.26
CA LEU A 392 17.41 -8.97 -10.38
C LEU A 392 17.59 -10.46 -10.07
N ILE A 393 16.50 -11.18 -9.79
CA ILE A 393 16.63 -12.59 -9.43
C ILE A 393 17.20 -13.41 -10.58
N ASP A 394 16.84 -13.06 -11.82
CA ASP A 394 17.35 -13.68 -13.05
C ASP A 394 18.49 -12.87 -13.70
N SER A 395 19.43 -12.39 -12.87
CA SER A 395 20.60 -11.63 -13.31
C SER A 395 21.88 -12.13 -12.62
N TYR A 396 23.05 -11.96 -13.27
CA TYR A 396 24.34 -12.14 -12.60
C TYR A 396 24.67 -11.00 -11.62
N ARG A 397 23.94 -9.89 -11.68
CA ARG A 397 24.14 -8.76 -10.75
C ARG A 397 23.67 -9.12 -9.35
N ARG A 398 24.37 -8.60 -8.36
CA ARG A 398 24.00 -8.79 -6.94
C ARG A 398 23.02 -7.74 -6.43
N GLU A 399 22.94 -6.59 -7.09
CA GLU A 399 22.07 -5.50 -6.69
C GLU A 399 21.60 -4.67 -7.87
N PHE A 400 20.41 -4.07 -7.73
CA PHE A 400 19.90 -3.00 -8.58
C PHE A 400 19.54 -1.78 -7.73
N LYS A 401 19.52 -0.61 -8.36
CA LYS A 401 19.25 0.66 -7.68
C LYS A 401 18.11 1.42 -8.33
N GLY A 402 17.45 2.27 -7.55
CA GLY A 402 16.44 3.17 -8.06
C GLY A 402 16.31 4.40 -7.19
N LEU A 403 15.87 5.51 -7.78
CA LEU A 403 15.66 6.77 -7.10
C LEU A 403 14.17 7.04 -6.91
N ALA A 404 13.81 7.57 -5.76
CA ALA A 404 12.51 8.13 -5.47
C ALA A 404 12.67 9.59 -5.04
N PHE A 405 12.06 10.52 -5.77
CA PHE A 405 12.15 11.95 -5.50
C PHE A 405 10.93 12.70 -6.05
N ASP A 406 10.77 13.94 -5.64
CA ASP A 406 9.78 14.83 -6.22
C ASP A 406 10.46 15.59 -7.38
N ALA A 407 10.10 15.27 -8.61
CA ALA A 407 10.69 15.88 -9.79
C ALA A 407 10.27 17.35 -9.98
N LEU A 408 9.13 17.75 -9.40
CA LEU A 408 8.57 19.10 -9.48
C LEU A 408 8.17 19.59 -8.07
N PRO A 409 9.14 19.78 -7.16
CA PRO A 409 8.84 20.19 -5.81
C PRO A 409 8.22 21.60 -5.80
N ARG A 410 7.36 21.88 -4.81
CA ARG A 410 6.84 23.22 -4.60
C ARG A 410 7.98 24.20 -4.35
N THR A 411 7.84 25.42 -4.84
CA THR A 411 8.87 26.47 -4.80
C THR A 411 9.47 26.72 -3.40
N ASN A 412 8.70 26.49 -2.33
CA ASN A 412 9.12 26.71 -0.95
C ASN A 412 9.20 25.40 -0.14
N ASP A 413 9.35 24.25 -0.79
CA ASP A 413 9.51 22.98 -0.08
C ASP A 413 10.93 22.92 0.53
N PRO A 414 11.08 22.94 1.87
CA PRO A 414 12.39 22.86 2.51
C PRO A 414 13.08 21.51 2.25
N LEU A 415 12.35 20.52 1.79
CA LEU A 415 12.84 19.18 1.44
C LEU A 415 12.83 18.95 -0.08
N ALA A 416 12.93 20.01 -0.89
CA ALA A 416 12.90 19.91 -2.36
C ALA A 416 14.01 18.97 -2.88
N GLU A 417 15.21 19.06 -2.34
CA GLU A 417 16.37 18.27 -2.76
C GLU A 417 16.48 16.91 -2.06
N LEU A 418 15.57 16.59 -1.11
CA LEU A 418 15.57 15.27 -0.46
C LEU A 418 14.90 14.24 -1.37
N GLY A 419 15.71 13.29 -1.81
CA GLY A 419 15.29 12.06 -2.45
C GLY A 419 15.73 10.84 -1.67
N PHE A 420 15.42 9.66 -2.21
CA PHE A 420 15.75 8.39 -1.59
C PHE A 420 16.32 7.42 -2.62
N LEU A 421 17.45 6.79 -2.27
CA LEU A 421 18.03 5.70 -3.03
C LEU A 421 17.47 4.38 -2.49
N PHE A 422 16.84 3.62 -3.36
CA PHE A 422 16.44 2.25 -3.12
C PHE A 422 17.52 1.33 -3.69
N ARG A 423 18.04 0.45 -2.85
CA ARG A 423 18.95 -0.62 -3.23
C ARG A 423 18.26 -1.94 -2.99
N VAL A 424 17.99 -2.71 -4.04
CA VAL A 424 17.45 -4.06 -3.96
C VAL A 424 18.58 -5.03 -4.26
N TYR A 425 18.81 -6.03 -3.39
CA TYR A 425 19.95 -6.92 -3.53
C TYR A 425 19.63 -8.35 -3.11
N LYS A 426 20.43 -9.29 -3.63
CA LYS A 426 20.35 -10.73 -3.32
C LYS A 426 21.16 -11.06 -2.07
N GLY A 427 20.54 -11.82 -1.15
CA GLY A 427 21.23 -12.58 -0.11
C GLY A 427 21.47 -14.02 -0.55
N SER A 428 22.07 -14.82 0.33
CA SER A 428 22.30 -16.24 0.07
C SER A 428 21.01 -17.09 0.08
N ASP A 429 19.92 -16.54 0.62
CA ASP A 429 18.59 -17.14 0.72
C ASP A 429 17.60 -16.59 -0.31
N SER A 430 18.07 -15.77 -1.24
CA SER A 430 17.25 -15.21 -2.31
C SER A 430 17.04 -16.22 -3.42
N LEU A 431 15.78 -16.57 -3.70
CA LEU A 431 15.40 -17.53 -4.73
C LEU A 431 14.29 -16.96 -5.60
N GLY A 432 14.22 -17.43 -6.84
CA GLY A 432 13.13 -17.15 -7.76
C GLY A 432 12.62 -18.41 -8.44
N TRP A 433 11.36 -18.39 -8.82
CA TRP A 433 10.74 -19.42 -9.67
C TRP A 433 9.93 -18.73 -10.76
N SER A 434 9.96 -19.27 -11.97
CA SER A 434 9.13 -18.79 -13.05
C SER A 434 8.43 -19.92 -13.81
N THR A 435 7.30 -19.57 -14.45
CA THR A 435 6.53 -20.50 -15.31
C THR A 435 5.78 -19.71 -16.38
N GLU A 436 5.53 -20.36 -17.53
CA GLU A 436 4.69 -19.84 -18.61
C GLU A 436 3.32 -20.56 -18.68
N GLU A 437 3.01 -21.47 -17.75
CA GLU A 437 1.80 -22.31 -17.80
C GLU A 437 0.47 -21.52 -17.78
N PHE A 438 0.48 -20.25 -17.35
CA PHE A 438 -0.72 -19.39 -17.25
C PHE A 438 -0.93 -18.45 -18.45
N GLY A 439 -0.24 -18.70 -19.57
CA GLY A 439 -0.38 -17.89 -20.80
C GLY A 439 0.46 -16.61 -20.82
N GLY A 440 1.35 -16.46 -19.85
CA GLY A 440 2.37 -15.42 -19.72
C GLY A 440 3.36 -15.82 -18.64
N GLU A 441 4.51 -15.20 -18.66
CA GLU A 441 5.54 -15.48 -17.66
C GLU A 441 5.09 -14.96 -16.29
N GLN A 442 5.13 -15.83 -15.29
CA GLN A 442 4.83 -15.51 -13.88
C GLN A 442 6.01 -15.89 -13.00
N PHE A 443 6.22 -15.08 -11.99
CA PHE A 443 7.33 -15.21 -11.04
C PHE A 443 6.85 -15.40 -9.60
N THR A 444 7.67 -16.08 -8.83
CA THR A 444 7.77 -15.94 -7.37
C THR A 444 9.18 -15.54 -7.06
N VAL A 445 9.39 -14.46 -6.33
CA VAL A 445 10.72 -14.03 -5.89
C VAL A 445 10.72 -13.92 -4.37
N THR A 446 11.67 -14.58 -3.70
CA THR A 446 11.72 -14.62 -2.25
C THR A 446 13.00 -14.04 -1.70
N ASN A 447 12.88 -13.38 -0.55
CA ASN A 447 14.01 -12.94 0.27
C ASN A 447 15.01 -12.05 -0.48
N LEU A 448 14.56 -11.17 -1.37
CA LEU A 448 15.41 -10.04 -1.75
C LEU A 448 15.46 -9.06 -0.58
N TYR A 449 16.55 -8.34 -0.50
CA TYR A 449 16.77 -7.33 0.53
C TYR A 449 16.59 -5.94 -0.05
N LEU A 450 16.10 -5.04 0.78
CA LEU A 450 15.84 -3.64 0.43
C LEU A 450 16.48 -2.71 1.46
N ASP A 451 17.33 -1.82 0.97
CA ASP A 451 17.76 -0.63 1.71
C ASP A 451 17.12 0.61 1.09
N ILE A 452 16.72 1.55 1.92
CA ILE A 452 16.28 2.89 1.51
C ILE A 452 17.12 3.90 2.26
N SER A 453 17.89 4.71 1.52
CA SER A 453 18.77 5.73 2.10
C SER A 453 18.41 7.12 1.59
N PRO A 454 18.42 8.16 2.45
CA PRO A 454 18.21 9.52 2.01
C PRO A 454 19.39 9.98 1.14
N VAL A 455 19.10 10.67 0.05
CA VAL A 455 20.10 11.24 -0.86
C VAL A 455 19.75 12.68 -1.20
N ARG A 456 20.77 13.47 -1.50
CA ARG A 456 20.58 14.82 -1.99
C ARG A 456 20.53 14.81 -3.52
N LEU A 457 19.46 15.34 -4.08
CA LEU A 457 19.28 15.54 -5.51
C LEU A 457 19.19 17.05 -5.79
N PRO A 458 20.27 17.68 -6.28
CA PRO A 458 20.26 19.12 -6.56
C PRO A 458 19.18 19.46 -7.59
N MET A 459 18.49 20.56 -7.35
CA MET A 459 17.45 21.05 -8.27
C MET A 459 17.93 22.30 -8.99
N PRO A 460 17.70 22.44 -10.30
CA PRO A 460 17.08 21.46 -11.20
C PRO A 460 17.98 20.27 -11.48
N LEU A 461 17.37 19.08 -11.71
CA LEU A 461 18.09 17.82 -12.01
C LEU A 461 18.91 17.88 -13.30
N TYR A 462 18.61 18.81 -14.17
CA TYR A 462 19.29 18.99 -15.47
C TYR A 462 19.39 20.47 -15.83
N GLY A 463 20.37 20.78 -16.66
CA GLY A 463 20.55 22.12 -17.24
C GLY A 463 20.71 22.03 -18.75
N GLY A 464 20.69 23.20 -19.43
CA GLY A 464 20.96 23.25 -20.87
C GLY A 464 22.35 22.70 -21.19
N TRP A 465 22.48 21.87 -22.23
CA TRP A 465 23.75 21.40 -22.73
C TRP A 465 24.51 22.57 -23.37
N THR A 466 25.71 22.87 -22.83
CA THR A 466 26.54 24.00 -23.31
C THR A 466 27.64 23.58 -24.31
N GLY A 467 27.70 22.31 -24.67
CA GLY A 467 28.58 21.78 -25.71
C GLY A 467 30.03 21.52 -25.30
N GLN A 468 30.46 21.91 -24.10
CA GLN A 468 31.80 21.57 -23.61
C GLN A 468 31.75 21.04 -22.17
N PRO A 469 32.40 19.89 -21.86
CA PRO A 469 32.67 19.53 -20.50
C PRO A 469 33.57 20.61 -19.88
N LYS A 470 33.15 21.18 -18.73
CA LYS A 470 34.08 21.99 -17.93
C LYS A 470 35.33 21.14 -17.68
N SER A 471 36.48 21.49 -18.24
CA SER A 471 37.73 20.87 -17.88
C SER A 471 37.87 20.95 -16.36
N ALA A 472 38.13 19.81 -15.72
CA ALA A 472 38.48 19.77 -14.32
C ALA A 472 39.74 20.66 -14.16
N ALA A 473 39.57 21.81 -13.56
CA ALA A 473 40.67 22.71 -13.30
C ALA A 473 41.66 22.01 -12.36
N GLY A 474 42.87 21.76 -12.85
CA GLY A 474 44.08 21.61 -12.04
C GLY A 474 44.30 20.25 -11.34
N GLY A 475 44.48 19.17 -12.10
CA GLY A 475 45.27 18.04 -11.64
C GLY A 475 46.58 18.01 -12.42
N ALA A 476 47.69 18.32 -11.78
CA ALA A 476 49.01 18.24 -12.40
C ALA A 476 49.26 16.86 -12.98
N SER A 477 49.45 16.77 -14.29
CA SER A 477 49.91 15.58 -14.98
C SER A 477 51.34 15.25 -14.53
N THR A 478 51.50 14.23 -13.71
CA THR A 478 52.80 13.59 -13.49
C THR A 478 53.10 12.76 -14.73
N PRO A 479 54.24 12.94 -15.39
CA PRO A 479 54.59 12.11 -16.55
C PRO A 479 54.88 10.69 -16.09
N LEU A 480 54.25 9.72 -16.77
CA LEU A 480 54.59 8.31 -16.66
C LEU A 480 56.03 8.14 -17.20
N THR A 481 56.99 7.94 -16.34
CA THR A 481 58.32 7.45 -16.70
C THR A 481 58.22 6.01 -17.15
N SER A 482 58.66 5.78 -18.36
CA SER A 482 58.90 4.47 -18.91
C SER A 482 59.93 3.70 -18.10
N VAL A 483 59.61 2.48 -17.69
CA VAL A 483 60.57 1.52 -17.13
C VAL A 483 60.85 0.46 -18.18
N PRO A 484 62.09 0.03 -18.35
CA PRO A 484 62.59 -0.81 -19.46
C PRO A 484 62.06 -2.22 -19.47
#